data_69c311f5b17f95db5323d15cab1f56a6
#
_entry.id   69c311f5b17f95db5323d15cab1f56a6
#
_cell.length_a   1.000
_cell.length_b   1.000
_cell.length_c   1.000
_cell.angle_alpha   90.00
_cell.angle_beta   90.00
_cell.angle_gamma   90.00
#
_symmetry.space_group_name_H-M   'P 1'
#
loop_
_entity.id
_entity.type
_entity.pdbx_description
1 polymer ?
#
loop_
_entity_poly.entity_id
_entity_poly.type
_entity_poly.pdbx_seq_one_letter_code
_entity_poly.pdbx_strand_id
1 'polypeptide(L)'
;FEGNRSAGAEIGHMVIRAGGEKCACGRRGCFEAYASATALIRQTKRAMDKDRASQLWKICPNLEDVDGKTAFDGLRAGDKTAEKVVKNYIAYLAEGIANLANIFRPNAVVLGGGVCAEGDTLLVPLRRKVNRLLYGGTKYAPVVLTVATLGNDAGLVGAARFAMQNC
;
A
#
# COMPACT_ATOMS: atom_id res chain seq x y z
N PHE A 1 14.70 13.51 4.51
CA PHE A 1 15.92 12.77 4.16
C PHE A 1 16.17 12.89 2.66
N GLU A 2 17.12 13.70 2.28
CA GLU A 2 17.39 14.00 0.87
C GLU A 2 18.29 12.95 0.19
N GLY A 3 19.21 12.38 0.93
CA GLY A 3 20.22 11.50 0.37
C GLY A 3 21.20 12.23 -0.58
N ASN A 4 22.02 11.47 -1.27
CA ASN A 4 22.93 12.02 -2.26
C ASN A 4 22.14 12.46 -3.52
N ARG A 5 22.35 13.70 -3.95
CA ARG A 5 21.69 14.32 -5.12
C ARG A 5 20.16 14.24 -5.07
N SER A 6 19.58 14.40 -3.88
CA SER A 6 18.15 14.32 -3.61
C SER A 6 17.49 13.00 -4.06
N ALA A 7 18.27 11.90 -4.13
CA ALA A 7 17.80 10.58 -4.52
C ALA A 7 17.58 9.64 -3.30
N GLY A 8 17.38 10.22 -2.13
CA GLY A 8 17.08 9.46 -0.91
C GLY A 8 15.59 9.08 -0.80
N ALA A 9 15.29 8.22 0.16
CA ALA A 9 13.93 7.81 0.53
C ALA A 9 13.09 7.12 -0.56
N GLU A 10 13.72 6.55 -1.60
CA GLU A 10 13.05 5.74 -2.62
C GLU A 10 12.61 4.38 -2.07
N ILE A 11 11.81 4.43 -1.01
CA ILE A 11 11.35 3.26 -0.25
C ILE A 11 10.52 2.28 -1.07
N GLY A 12 9.83 2.76 -2.12
CA GLY A 12 9.08 1.92 -3.05
C GLY A 12 9.96 0.87 -3.75
N HIS A 13 11.26 1.16 -3.88
CA HIS A 13 12.22 0.26 -4.52
C HIS A 13 12.99 -0.64 -3.54
N MET A 14 12.66 -0.61 -2.26
CA MET A 14 13.10 -1.59 -1.27
C MET A 14 12.58 -2.98 -1.65
N VAL A 15 13.44 -3.98 -1.69
CA VAL A 15 13.04 -5.36 -2.01
C VAL A 15 12.40 -6.00 -0.78
N ILE A 16 11.13 -6.36 -0.89
CA ILE A 16 10.38 -7.09 0.15
C ILE A 16 10.22 -8.58 -0.20
N ARG A 17 10.50 -8.97 -1.45
CA ARG A 17 10.44 -10.35 -1.90
C ARG A 17 11.51 -10.62 -2.95
N ALA A 18 12.62 -11.23 -2.53
CA ALA A 18 13.71 -11.57 -3.44
C ALA A 18 13.21 -12.42 -4.64
N GLY A 19 13.63 -12.05 -5.85
CA GLY A 19 13.24 -12.73 -7.08
C GLY A 19 11.76 -12.58 -7.50
N GLY A 20 10.99 -11.74 -6.80
CA GLY A 20 9.55 -11.57 -7.00
C GLY A 20 9.14 -10.83 -8.27
N GLU A 21 8.03 -10.07 -8.21
CA GLU A 21 7.45 -9.32 -9.34
C GLU A 21 8.45 -8.34 -9.94
N LYS A 22 8.40 -8.19 -11.26
CA LYS A 22 9.21 -7.19 -11.98
C LYS A 22 8.75 -5.78 -11.59
N CYS A 23 9.68 -4.90 -11.31
CA CYS A 23 9.45 -3.49 -11.03
C CYS A 23 9.88 -2.62 -12.22
N ALA A 24 9.25 -1.46 -12.40
CA ALA A 24 9.60 -0.49 -13.44
C ALA A 24 11.06 0.00 -13.33
N CYS A 25 11.65 0.00 -12.12
CA CYS A 25 13.06 0.37 -11.91
C CYS A 25 14.07 -0.67 -12.44
N GLY A 26 13.62 -1.75 -13.08
CA GLY A 26 14.44 -2.84 -13.61
C GLY A 26 14.72 -3.97 -12.61
N ARG A 27 14.53 -3.76 -11.31
CA ARG A 27 14.71 -4.78 -10.26
C ARG A 27 13.49 -5.70 -10.13
N ARG A 28 13.60 -6.71 -9.28
CA ARG A 28 12.50 -7.61 -8.95
C ARG A 28 12.24 -7.62 -7.44
N GLY A 29 10.95 -7.70 -7.08
CA GLY A 29 10.56 -7.84 -5.69
C GLY A 29 10.43 -6.54 -4.90
N CYS A 30 10.47 -5.39 -5.56
CA CYS A 30 10.32 -4.07 -4.94
C CYS A 30 8.96 -3.92 -4.23
N PHE A 31 8.94 -3.19 -3.14
CA PHE A 31 7.73 -2.89 -2.36
C PHE A 31 6.61 -2.31 -3.22
N GLU A 32 6.91 -1.33 -4.07
CA GLU A 32 5.96 -0.72 -5.01
C GLU A 32 5.29 -1.75 -5.92
N ALA A 33 6.05 -2.78 -6.39
CA ALA A 33 5.50 -3.82 -7.26
C ALA A 33 4.42 -4.70 -6.57
N TYR A 34 4.24 -4.58 -5.25
CA TYR A 34 3.23 -5.32 -4.49
C TYR A 34 2.20 -4.44 -3.79
N ALA A 35 2.58 -3.24 -3.36
CA ALA A 35 1.81 -2.41 -2.45
C ALA A 35 1.40 -1.04 -3.01
N SER A 36 1.68 -0.74 -4.28
CA SER A 36 1.12 0.44 -4.95
C SER A 36 -0.34 0.22 -5.37
N ALA A 37 -1.06 1.29 -5.67
CA ALA A 37 -2.41 1.22 -6.26
C ALA A 37 -2.40 0.44 -7.59
N THR A 38 -1.41 0.68 -8.45
CA THR A 38 -1.23 -0.06 -9.72
C THR A 38 -0.97 -1.54 -9.47
N ALA A 39 -0.24 -1.89 -8.41
CA ALA A 39 -0.03 -3.29 -8.04
C ALA A 39 -1.33 -3.96 -7.57
N LEU A 40 -2.18 -3.25 -6.82
CA LEU A 40 -3.50 -3.76 -6.42
C LEU A 40 -4.38 -4.02 -7.64
N ILE A 41 -4.49 -3.06 -8.56
CA ILE A 41 -5.22 -3.22 -9.82
C ILE A 41 -4.74 -4.45 -10.59
N ARG A 42 -3.43 -4.59 -10.79
CA ARG A 42 -2.83 -5.74 -11.47
C ARG A 42 -3.14 -7.07 -10.77
N GLN A 43 -3.07 -7.12 -9.44
CA GLN A 43 -3.41 -8.30 -8.65
C GLN A 43 -4.89 -8.67 -8.81
N THR A 44 -5.78 -7.67 -8.80
CA THR A 44 -7.22 -7.86 -8.99
C THR A 44 -7.53 -8.42 -10.38
N LYS A 45 -6.99 -7.80 -11.44
CA LYS A 45 -7.12 -8.29 -12.83
C LYS A 45 -6.68 -9.74 -12.97
N ARG A 46 -5.51 -10.08 -12.45
CA ARG A 46 -4.98 -11.46 -12.46
C ARG A 46 -5.84 -12.44 -11.67
N ALA A 47 -6.46 -12.01 -10.59
CA ALA A 47 -7.34 -12.84 -9.79
C ALA A 47 -8.67 -13.09 -10.50
N MET A 48 -9.24 -12.08 -11.13
CA MET A 48 -10.44 -12.19 -11.97
C MET A 48 -10.20 -13.15 -13.15
N ASP A 49 -9.08 -13.03 -13.84
CA ASP A 49 -8.76 -13.94 -14.96
C ASP A 49 -8.67 -15.40 -14.54
N LYS A 50 -8.19 -15.68 -13.33
CA LYS A 50 -8.07 -17.03 -12.79
C LYS A 50 -9.37 -17.60 -12.25
N ASP A 51 -10.31 -16.74 -11.88
CA ASP A 51 -11.60 -17.13 -11.28
C ASP A 51 -12.76 -16.44 -12.02
N ARG A 52 -13.26 -17.12 -13.05
CA ARG A 52 -14.39 -16.64 -13.85
C ARG A 52 -15.73 -16.69 -13.10
N ALA A 53 -15.80 -17.40 -11.97
CA ALA A 53 -16.99 -17.47 -11.12
C ALA A 53 -17.03 -16.37 -10.05
N SER A 54 -15.95 -15.61 -9.88
CA SER A 54 -15.88 -14.51 -8.91
C SER A 54 -16.94 -13.44 -9.16
N GLN A 55 -17.54 -12.93 -8.08
CA GLN A 55 -18.47 -11.81 -8.14
C GLN A 55 -17.82 -10.51 -8.62
N LEU A 56 -16.51 -10.42 -8.62
CA LEU A 56 -15.78 -9.29 -9.20
C LEU A 56 -16.19 -9.02 -10.64
N TRP A 57 -16.54 -10.05 -11.43
CA TRP A 57 -17.03 -9.90 -12.78
C TRP A 57 -18.42 -9.25 -12.90
N LYS A 58 -19.24 -9.31 -11.81
CA LYS A 58 -20.49 -8.58 -11.74
C LYS A 58 -20.29 -7.12 -11.35
N ILE A 59 -19.27 -6.86 -10.50
CA ILE A 59 -18.92 -5.52 -10.00
C ILE A 59 -18.21 -4.73 -11.11
N CYS A 60 -17.29 -5.38 -11.81
CA CYS A 60 -16.48 -4.80 -12.88
C CYS A 60 -16.39 -5.80 -14.04
N PRO A 61 -17.33 -5.72 -15.02
CA PRO A 61 -17.37 -6.69 -16.13
C PRO A 61 -16.17 -6.65 -17.07
N ASN A 62 -15.49 -5.51 -17.18
CA ASN A 62 -14.36 -5.33 -18.07
C ASN A 62 -13.06 -5.19 -17.26
N LEU A 63 -12.04 -5.95 -17.61
CA LEU A 63 -10.75 -5.84 -16.94
C LEU A 63 -10.13 -4.44 -17.05
N GLU A 64 -10.39 -3.73 -18.13
CA GLU A 64 -9.85 -2.38 -18.34
C GLU A 64 -10.34 -1.38 -17.29
N ASP A 65 -11.58 -1.56 -16.82
CA ASP A 65 -12.23 -0.68 -15.85
C ASP A 65 -11.86 -0.98 -14.39
N VAL A 66 -11.09 -2.06 -14.15
CA VAL A 66 -10.62 -2.43 -12.80
C VAL A 66 -9.75 -1.33 -12.22
N ASP A 67 -10.15 -0.81 -11.07
CA ASP A 67 -9.49 0.25 -10.33
C ASP A 67 -9.04 -0.19 -8.91
N GLY A 68 -8.56 0.77 -8.11
CA GLY A 68 -8.10 0.51 -6.73
C GLY A 68 -9.23 0.15 -5.75
N LYS A 69 -10.51 0.39 -6.10
CA LYS A 69 -11.67 0.08 -5.25
C LYS A 69 -12.23 -1.29 -5.54
N THR A 70 -12.12 -1.77 -6.77
CA THR A 70 -12.77 -3.00 -7.27
C THR A 70 -12.57 -4.19 -6.33
N ALA A 71 -11.35 -4.44 -5.84
CA ALA A 71 -11.08 -5.54 -4.91
C ALA A 71 -11.77 -5.34 -3.55
N PHE A 72 -11.84 -4.11 -3.06
CA PHE A 72 -12.50 -3.79 -1.78
C PHE A 72 -14.02 -3.87 -1.91
N ASP A 73 -14.60 -3.48 -3.05
CA ASP A 73 -16.03 -3.66 -3.35
C ASP A 73 -16.39 -5.16 -3.37
N GLY A 74 -15.55 -5.98 -4.02
CA GLY A 74 -15.69 -7.43 -3.99
C GLY A 74 -15.58 -8.00 -2.57
N LEU A 75 -14.65 -7.51 -1.75
CA LEU A 75 -14.55 -7.90 -0.34
C LEU A 75 -15.84 -7.58 0.42
N ARG A 76 -16.40 -6.38 0.24
CA ARG A 76 -17.68 -5.95 0.85
C ARG A 76 -18.85 -6.82 0.39
N ALA A 77 -18.82 -7.27 -0.86
CA ALA A 77 -19.80 -8.20 -1.42
C ALA A 77 -19.61 -9.67 -0.97
N GLY A 78 -18.58 -9.96 -0.16
CA GLY A 78 -18.29 -11.31 0.33
C GLY A 78 -17.58 -12.22 -0.67
N ASP A 79 -17.01 -11.68 -1.74
CA ASP A 79 -16.28 -12.44 -2.74
C ASP A 79 -14.96 -12.98 -2.19
N LYS A 80 -14.75 -14.30 -2.30
CA LYS A 80 -13.57 -14.98 -1.75
C LYS A 80 -12.29 -14.68 -2.51
N THR A 81 -12.40 -14.40 -3.79
CA THR A 81 -11.25 -14.05 -4.63
C THR A 81 -10.79 -12.62 -4.33
N ALA A 82 -11.72 -11.68 -4.19
CA ALA A 82 -11.43 -10.33 -3.72
C ALA A 82 -10.83 -10.32 -2.31
N GLU A 83 -11.38 -11.14 -1.39
CA GLU A 83 -10.83 -11.29 -0.04
C GLU A 83 -9.36 -11.70 -0.05
N LYS A 84 -8.98 -12.65 -0.91
CA LYS A 84 -7.58 -13.09 -1.07
C LYS A 84 -6.70 -11.95 -1.62
N VAL A 85 -7.18 -11.21 -2.61
CA VAL A 85 -6.45 -10.07 -3.18
C VAL A 85 -6.18 -9.02 -2.11
N VAL A 86 -7.21 -8.57 -1.39
CA VAL A 86 -7.09 -7.54 -0.35
C VAL A 86 -6.18 -8.02 0.80
N LYS A 87 -6.33 -9.28 1.26
CA LYS A 87 -5.46 -9.85 2.31
C LYS A 87 -3.99 -9.87 1.90
N ASN A 88 -3.68 -10.23 0.66
CA ASN A 88 -2.32 -10.25 0.14
C ASN A 88 -1.75 -8.84 0.00
N TYR A 89 -2.55 -7.91 -0.54
CA TYR A 89 -2.16 -6.52 -0.65
C TYR A 89 -1.80 -5.91 0.71
N ILE A 90 -2.68 -6.10 1.72
CA ILE A 90 -2.44 -5.64 3.09
C ILE A 90 -1.19 -6.31 3.69
N ALA A 91 -0.93 -7.58 3.37
CA ALA A 91 0.26 -8.27 3.86
C ALA A 91 1.54 -7.64 3.30
N TYR A 92 1.61 -7.39 1.99
CA TYR A 92 2.77 -6.72 1.39
C TYR A 92 2.95 -5.29 1.87
N LEU A 93 1.84 -4.55 2.04
CA LEU A 93 1.89 -3.19 2.59
C LEU A 93 2.44 -3.21 4.03
N ALA A 94 2.01 -4.17 4.84
CA ALA A 94 2.49 -4.34 6.21
C ALA A 94 3.98 -4.68 6.29
N GLU A 95 4.49 -5.55 5.39
CA GLU A 95 5.92 -5.88 5.31
C GLU A 95 6.77 -4.64 5.05
N GLY A 96 6.41 -3.85 4.03
CA GLY A 96 7.15 -2.64 3.73
C GLY A 96 7.14 -1.63 4.88
N ILE A 97 5.97 -1.39 5.49
CA ILE A 97 5.83 -0.48 6.62
C ILE A 97 6.62 -0.99 7.84
N ALA A 98 6.56 -2.29 8.13
CA ALA A 98 7.28 -2.87 9.25
C ALA A 98 8.80 -2.76 9.08
N ASN A 99 9.31 -2.98 7.85
CA ASN A 99 10.73 -2.78 7.56
C ASN A 99 11.17 -1.34 7.84
N LEU A 100 10.40 -0.36 7.36
CA LEU A 100 10.67 1.07 7.62
C LEU A 100 10.57 1.39 9.11
N ALA A 101 9.55 0.87 9.79
CA ALA A 101 9.35 1.08 11.20
C ALA A 101 10.46 0.43 12.06
N ASN A 102 11.00 -0.72 11.66
CA ASN A 102 12.13 -1.36 12.31
C ASN A 102 13.46 -0.62 12.09
N ILE A 103 13.61 0.06 10.93
CA ILE A 103 14.82 0.85 10.61
C ILE A 103 14.79 2.22 11.30
N PHE A 104 13.67 2.96 11.16
CA PHE A 104 13.59 4.36 11.55
C PHE A 104 12.88 4.59 12.89
N ARG A 105 12.09 3.63 13.36
CA ARG A 105 11.24 3.73 14.55
C ARG A 105 10.47 5.05 14.64
N PRO A 106 9.71 5.44 13.62
CA PRO A 106 8.98 6.70 13.62
C PRO A 106 7.84 6.67 14.63
N ASN A 107 7.45 7.83 15.16
CA ASN A 107 6.26 7.96 16.00
C ASN A 107 4.98 7.65 15.22
N ALA A 108 4.94 8.02 13.94
CA ALA A 108 3.79 7.79 13.08
C ALA A 108 4.21 7.50 11.64
N VAL A 109 3.41 6.68 10.96
CA VAL A 109 3.44 6.49 9.50
C VAL A 109 2.13 7.02 8.95
N VAL A 110 2.20 8.02 8.10
CA VAL A 110 1.05 8.64 7.44
C VAL A 110 0.93 8.07 6.04
N LEU A 111 -0.21 7.45 5.74
CA LEU A 111 -0.49 6.86 4.44
C LEU A 111 -1.26 7.86 3.57
N GLY A 112 -0.84 7.99 2.31
CA GLY A 112 -1.50 8.82 1.31
C GLY A 112 -1.89 8.00 0.08
N GLY A 113 -2.68 8.64 -0.81
CA GLY A 113 -3.13 8.04 -2.06
C GLY A 113 -4.54 7.46 -2.02
N GLY A 114 -5.11 7.19 -3.20
CA GLY A 114 -6.53 6.85 -3.37
C GLY A 114 -7.00 5.60 -2.62
N VAL A 115 -6.13 4.60 -2.43
CA VAL A 115 -6.49 3.37 -1.69
C VAL A 115 -6.75 3.65 -0.20
N CYS A 116 -6.23 4.77 0.34
CA CYS A 116 -6.48 5.15 1.73
C CYS A 116 -7.94 5.55 2.01
N ALA A 117 -8.72 5.86 0.95
CA ALA A 117 -10.16 6.10 1.04
C ALA A 117 -10.95 4.88 1.55
N GLU A 118 -10.38 3.68 1.52
CA GLU A 118 -10.97 2.46 2.07
C GLU A 118 -11.06 2.45 3.60
N GLY A 119 -10.46 3.44 4.27
CA GLY A 119 -10.60 3.69 5.70
C GLY A 119 -10.27 2.48 6.57
N ASP A 120 -11.15 2.14 7.49
CA ASP A 120 -10.93 1.05 8.45
C ASP A 120 -10.87 -0.34 7.81
N THR A 121 -11.45 -0.54 6.62
CA THR A 121 -11.32 -1.80 5.87
C THR A 121 -9.86 -2.09 5.53
N LEU A 122 -9.07 -1.04 5.26
CA LEU A 122 -7.63 -1.12 5.05
C LEU A 122 -6.86 -1.01 6.38
N LEU A 123 -7.13 0.03 7.18
CA LEU A 123 -6.28 0.41 8.31
C LEU A 123 -6.31 -0.58 9.47
N VAL A 124 -7.47 -1.12 9.82
CA VAL A 124 -7.58 -2.03 10.97
C VAL A 124 -6.76 -3.30 10.78
N PRO A 125 -6.91 -4.06 9.68
CA PRO A 125 -6.10 -5.24 9.44
C PRO A 125 -4.62 -4.89 9.20
N LEU A 126 -4.32 -3.74 8.60
CA LEU A 126 -2.95 -3.28 8.39
C LEU A 126 -2.23 -3.03 9.73
N ARG A 127 -2.84 -2.27 10.64
CA ARG A 127 -2.29 -2.01 11.99
C ARG A 127 -1.98 -3.32 12.74
N ARG A 128 -2.91 -4.30 12.68
CA ARG A 128 -2.68 -5.61 13.31
C ARG A 128 -1.47 -6.33 12.72
N LYS A 129 -1.32 -6.31 11.40
CA LYS A 129 -0.19 -6.98 10.73
C LYS A 129 1.11 -6.27 11.02
N VAL A 130 1.18 -4.96 10.88
CA VAL A 130 2.40 -4.18 11.18
C VAL A 130 2.85 -4.44 12.62
N ASN A 131 1.97 -4.33 13.61
CA ASN A 131 2.31 -4.56 15.02
C ASN A 131 2.87 -5.96 15.30
N ARG A 132 2.46 -6.97 14.54
CA ARG A 132 3.02 -8.33 14.66
C ARG A 132 4.41 -8.47 14.04
N LEU A 133 4.74 -7.64 13.06
CA LEU A 133 6.02 -7.65 12.33
C LEU A 133 7.08 -6.75 12.95
N LEU A 134 6.68 -5.86 13.88
CA LEU A 134 7.61 -4.99 14.57
C LEU A 134 8.51 -5.78 15.52
N TYR A 135 9.81 -5.47 15.48
CA TYR A 135 10.76 -6.02 16.44
C TYR A 135 10.35 -5.65 17.86
N GLY A 136 10.32 -6.66 18.74
CA GLY A 136 9.90 -6.51 20.13
C GLY A 136 8.38 -6.43 20.31
N GLY A 137 7.59 -6.43 19.23
CA GLY A 137 6.12 -6.46 19.29
C GLY A 137 5.55 -5.35 20.20
N THR A 138 4.70 -5.74 21.14
CA THR A 138 4.03 -4.82 22.08
C THR A 138 4.90 -4.34 23.24
N LYS A 139 6.18 -4.76 23.36
CA LYS A 139 7.10 -4.30 24.40
C LYS A 139 7.46 -2.81 24.25
N TYR A 140 7.37 -2.29 23.04
CA TYR A 140 7.65 -0.91 22.72
C TYR A 140 6.35 -0.22 22.30
N ALA A 141 6.33 1.12 22.41
CA ALA A 141 5.19 1.90 21.96
C ALA A 141 4.85 1.56 20.49
N PRO A 142 3.57 1.33 20.16
CA PRO A 142 3.15 1.04 18.80
C PRO A 142 3.44 2.22 17.88
N VAL A 143 3.79 1.93 16.63
CA VAL A 143 3.87 2.96 15.59
C VAL A 143 2.43 3.35 15.22
N VAL A 144 2.12 4.65 15.29
CA VAL A 144 0.80 5.17 14.90
C VAL A 144 0.69 5.08 13.38
N LEU A 145 -0.31 4.33 12.87
CA LEU A 145 -0.67 4.33 11.45
C LEU A 145 -1.93 5.18 11.26
N THR A 146 -1.84 6.16 10.38
CA THR A 146 -2.96 7.06 10.05
C THR A 146 -2.98 7.36 8.55
N VAL A 147 -4.02 8.00 8.06
CA VAL A 147 -4.12 8.50 6.68
C VAL A 147 -3.92 10.00 6.64
N ALA A 148 -3.41 10.49 5.51
CA ALA A 148 -3.24 11.91 5.27
C ALA A 148 -4.62 12.60 5.21
N THR A 149 -4.81 13.65 6.02
CA THR A 149 -6.08 14.39 6.09
C THR A 149 -6.33 15.28 4.86
N LEU A 150 -5.26 15.67 4.14
CA LEU A 150 -5.33 16.49 2.94
C LEU A 150 -5.59 15.67 1.66
N GLY A 151 -5.70 14.35 1.76
CA GLY A 151 -5.95 13.48 0.60
C GLY A 151 -4.93 13.70 -0.53
N ASN A 152 -5.43 13.92 -1.76
CA ASN A 152 -4.60 14.17 -2.93
C ASN A 152 -3.90 15.55 -2.92
N ASP A 153 -4.40 16.49 -2.13
CA ASP A 153 -3.84 17.86 -2.05
C ASP A 153 -2.60 17.92 -1.16
N ALA A 154 -2.31 16.85 -0.41
CA ALA A 154 -1.17 16.80 0.51
C ALA A 154 0.17 17.13 -0.15
N GLY A 155 0.39 16.66 -1.40
CA GLY A 155 1.59 16.94 -2.16
C GLY A 155 1.69 18.42 -2.57
N LEU A 156 0.59 18.99 -3.07
CA LEU A 156 0.52 20.39 -3.50
C LEU A 156 0.75 21.33 -2.32
N VAL A 157 0.03 21.11 -1.23
CA VAL A 157 0.15 21.93 0.01
C VAL A 157 1.55 21.80 0.61
N GLY A 158 2.12 20.58 0.61
CA GLY A 158 3.48 20.32 1.07
C GLY A 158 4.54 21.06 0.25
N ALA A 159 4.44 21.01 -1.08
CA ALA A 159 5.34 21.71 -1.98
C ALA A 159 5.26 23.24 -1.82
N ALA A 160 4.04 23.80 -1.73
CA ALA A 160 3.83 25.22 -1.50
C ALA A 160 4.45 25.66 -0.17
N ARG A 161 4.22 24.91 0.92
CA ARG A 161 4.78 25.21 2.23
C ARG A 161 6.31 25.10 2.25
N PHE A 162 6.86 24.10 1.59
CA PHE A 162 8.30 23.95 1.45
C PHE A 162 8.94 25.15 0.72
N ALA A 163 8.35 25.59 -0.38
CA ALA A 163 8.80 26.78 -1.10
C ALA A 163 8.79 28.03 -0.21
N MET A 164 7.69 28.25 0.54
CA MET A 164 7.57 29.40 1.46
C MET A 164 8.58 29.38 2.62
N GLN A 165 9.10 28.23 3.01
CA GLN A 165 10.10 28.11 4.08
C GLN A 165 11.54 28.28 3.58
N ASN A 166 11.78 28.17 2.29
CA ASN A 166 13.11 28.21 1.68
C ASN A 166 13.30 29.41 0.71
N CYS A 167 12.35 30.35 0.66
CA CYS A 167 12.48 31.68 0.09
C CYS A 167 12.68 32.71 1.18
#